data_cf42ef312bf6f0ee47c773fe6039c467
#
_entry.id   cf42ef312bf6f0ee47c773fe6039c467
#
_cell.length_a   1.000
_cell.length_b   1.000
_cell.length_c   1.000
_cell.angle_alpha   90.00
_cell.angle_beta   90.00
_cell.angle_gamma   90.00
#
_symmetry.space_group_name_H-M   'P 1'
#
loop_
_entity.id
_entity.type
_entity.pdbx_description
1 polymer ?
#
loop_
_entity_poly.entity_id
_entity_poly.type
_entity_poly.pdbx_seq_one_letter_code
_entity_poly.pdbx_strand_id
1 'polypeptide(L)'
;MNARVNDLDVIKVFCAGDGRFCNPLGVVRDGRTCPDDASRQALAAELGYSETVFVDDPERGVVDIRTPGTRMAFAGHPLVGVAWLLDIEELNPPAGSVWARGDGEFTWITARPEWVTDKRTEQYASAAEVDALPAPPPGEGWLYAWAWEDEAAGRVRARGFPRRPDDAVTEDEATGSAAILLTEQLGRALNITQGAGSQILTAPAPDGMIEIGGRVRFAG
;
A
#
# COMPACT_ATOMS: atom_id res chain seq x y z
N MET A 1 -6.94 -25.48 -15.88
CA MET A 1 -7.43 -24.82 -17.14
C MET A 1 -7.19 -23.34 -16.89
N ASN A 2 -6.08 -22.79 -17.44
CA ASN A 2 -5.68 -21.40 -17.15
C ASN A 2 -6.69 -20.45 -17.80
N ALA A 3 -7.60 -19.92 -16.99
CA ALA A 3 -8.34 -18.73 -17.39
C ALA A 3 -7.31 -17.60 -17.53
N ARG A 4 -6.97 -17.22 -18.76
CA ARG A 4 -6.27 -15.95 -18.99
C ARG A 4 -7.23 -14.86 -18.54
N VAL A 5 -6.89 -14.19 -17.46
CA VAL A 5 -7.62 -12.99 -17.02
C VAL A 5 -7.30 -11.92 -18.07
N ASN A 6 -8.23 -11.75 -19.03
CA ASN A 6 -8.06 -10.81 -20.16
C ASN A 6 -8.12 -9.33 -19.73
N ASP A 7 -8.43 -9.06 -18.45
CA ASP A 7 -8.63 -7.72 -17.86
C ASP A 7 -7.75 -7.49 -16.63
N LEU A 8 -6.51 -8.00 -16.64
CA LEU A 8 -5.53 -7.74 -15.59
C LEU A 8 -4.63 -6.58 -16.01
N ASP A 9 -4.73 -5.47 -15.29
CA ASP A 9 -3.69 -4.43 -15.32
C ASP A 9 -2.63 -4.68 -14.27
N VAL A 10 -1.40 -4.35 -14.61
CA VAL A 10 -0.33 -4.22 -13.64
C VAL A 10 0.10 -2.76 -13.60
N ILE A 11 -0.06 -2.16 -12.44
CA ILE A 11 0.36 -0.78 -12.19
C ILE A 11 1.42 -0.75 -11.11
N LYS A 12 2.11 0.35 -11.01
CA LYS A 12 3.18 0.60 -10.04
C LYS A 12 2.83 1.80 -9.21
N VAL A 13 2.84 1.65 -7.89
CA VAL A 13 2.37 2.64 -6.92
C VAL A 13 3.52 3.06 -6.01
N PHE A 14 3.47 4.27 -5.51
CA PHE A 14 4.48 4.89 -4.66
C PHE A 14 5.86 5.00 -5.33
N CYS A 15 5.86 5.31 -6.62
CA CYS A 15 7.09 5.43 -7.38
C CYS A 15 7.94 6.62 -6.91
N ALA A 16 9.25 6.44 -6.93
CA ALA A 16 10.20 7.53 -6.77
C ALA A 16 10.05 8.60 -7.87
N GLY A 17 10.60 9.79 -7.67
CA GLY A 17 10.49 10.90 -8.62
C GLY A 17 11.05 10.61 -10.02
N ASP A 18 12.00 9.68 -10.13
CA ASP A 18 12.54 9.19 -11.40
C ASP A 18 11.76 8.00 -12.00
N GLY A 19 10.66 7.62 -11.36
CA GLY A 19 9.78 6.52 -11.77
C GLY A 19 10.30 5.12 -11.44
N ARG A 20 11.37 4.99 -10.66
CA ARG A 20 11.88 3.71 -10.14
C ARG A 20 11.30 3.39 -8.76
N PHE A 21 11.66 2.21 -8.21
CA PHE A 21 11.34 1.81 -6.84
C PHE A 21 9.86 1.97 -6.49
N CYS A 22 9.02 1.23 -7.20
CA CYS A 22 7.58 1.25 -7.01
C CYS A 22 7.10 -0.09 -6.46
N ASN A 23 5.96 -0.11 -5.75
CA ASN A 23 5.30 -1.35 -5.36
C ASN A 23 4.32 -1.79 -6.47
N PRO A 24 4.51 -2.98 -7.09
CA PRO A 24 3.59 -3.49 -8.11
C PRO A 24 2.23 -3.86 -7.53
N LEU A 25 1.18 -3.60 -8.30
CA LEU A 25 -0.20 -3.94 -7.97
C LEU A 25 -0.89 -4.60 -9.16
N GLY A 26 -1.48 -5.77 -8.93
CA GLY A 26 -2.39 -6.39 -9.89
C GLY A 26 -3.81 -5.85 -9.72
N VAL A 27 -4.48 -5.44 -10.81
CA VAL A 27 -5.87 -4.98 -10.78
C VAL A 27 -6.68 -5.75 -11.82
N VAL A 28 -7.62 -6.55 -11.35
CA VAL A 28 -8.62 -7.22 -12.17
C VAL A 28 -9.79 -6.26 -12.39
N ARG A 29 -9.90 -5.68 -13.58
CA ARG A 29 -10.90 -4.63 -13.90
C ARG A 29 -12.34 -5.07 -13.80
N ASP A 30 -12.61 -6.34 -14.07
CA ASP A 30 -13.94 -6.94 -13.91
C ASP A 30 -13.89 -8.08 -12.89
N GLY A 31 -14.19 -7.77 -11.62
CA GLY A 31 -14.20 -8.74 -10.52
C GLY A 31 -15.20 -9.91 -10.74
N ARG A 32 -16.21 -9.73 -11.60
CA ARG A 32 -17.18 -10.79 -11.93
C ARG A 32 -16.54 -11.97 -12.67
N THR A 33 -15.36 -11.78 -13.26
CA THR A 33 -14.57 -12.87 -13.87
C THR A 33 -14.04 -13.87 -12.84
N CYS A 34 -13.96 -13.43 -11.56
CA CYS A 34 -13.63 -14.25 -10.39
C CYS A 34 -14.77 -14.14 -9.38
N PRO A 35 -15.88 -14.89 -9.54
CA PRO A 35 -17.14 -14.61 -8.84
C PRO A 35 -17.17 -15.04 -7.38
N ASP A 36 -16.25 -15.89 -6.94
CA ASP A 36 -16.22 -16.43 -5.58
C ASP A 36 -14.88 -16.17 -4.87
N ASP A 37 -14.91 -16.27 -3.55
CA ASP A 37 -13.75 -16.02 -2.68
C ASP A 37 -12.55 -16.93 -3.00
N ALA A 38 -12.81 -18.18 -3.33
CA ALA A 38 -11.77 -19.17 -3.58
C ALA A 38 -11.01 -18.86 -4.88
N SER A 39 -11.74 -18.49 -5.96
CA SER A 39 -11.14 -18.11 -7.23
C SER A 39 -10.31 -16.83 -7.12
N ARG A 40 -10.79 -15.82 -6.38
CA ARG A 40 -10.05 -14.59 -6.12
C ARG A 40 -8.77 -14.85 -5.32
N GLN A 41 -8.89 -15.64 -4.24
CA GLN A 41 -7.72 -15.97 -3.42
C GLN A 41 -6.69 -16.78 -4.18
N ALA A 42 -7.12 -17.75 -4.99
CA ALA A 42 -6.23 -18.55 -5.84
C ALA A 42 -5.51 -17.68 -6.87
N LEU A 43 -6.20 -16.73 -7.51
CA LEU A 43 -5.58 -15.83 -8.47
C LEU A 43 -4.59 -14.87 -7.80
N ALA A 44 -4.94 -14.29 -6.64
CA ALA A 44 -4.02 -13.42 -5.90
C ALA A 44 -2.73 -14.18 -5.49
N ALA A 45 -2.86 -15.43 -5.06
CA ALA A 45 -1.72 -16.30 -4.75
C ALA A 45 -0.88 -16.63 -5.99
N GLU A 46 -1.51 -16.90 -7.15
CA GLU A 46 -0.82 -17.20 -8.41
C GLU A 46 -0.03 -15.97 -8.92
N LEU A 47 -0.63 -14.77 -8.84
CA LEU A 47 -0.01 -13.53 -9.28
C LEU A 47 1.18 -13.11 -8.40
N GLY A 48 1.12 -13.40 -7.10
CA GLY A 48 2.22 -13.19 -6.15
C GLY A 48 2.60 -11.73 -5.89
N TYR A 49 1.73 -10.75 -6.24
CA TYR A 49 1.90 -9.36 -5.83
C TYR A 49 1.63 -9.21 -4.32
N SER A 50 2.17 -8.17 -3.69
CA SER A 50 1.83 -7.88 -2.29
C SER A 50 0.32 -7.79 -2.09
N GLU A 51 -0.37 -7.16 -3.05
CA GLU A 51 -1.82 -7.15 -3.14
C GLU A 51 -2.31 -7.30 -4.60
N THR A 52 -3.54 -7.81 -4.72
CA THR A 52 -4.34 -7.85 -5.94
C THR A 52 -5.72 -7.28 -5.65
N VAL A 53 -6.21 -6.38 -6.50
CA VAL A 53 -7.54 -5.77 -6.39
C VAL A 53 -8.47 -6.34 -7.44
N PHE A 54 -9.70 -6.65 -7.03
CA PHE A 54 -10.81 -7.00 -7.91
C PHE A 54 -11.81 -5.84 -7.88
N VAL A 55 -12.09 -5.25 -9.04
CA VAL A 55 -13.05 -4.15 -9.18
C VAL A 55 -14.43 -4.76 -9.41
N ASP A 56 -15.33 -4.63 -8.43
CA ASP A 56 -16.69 -5.19 -8.50
C ASP A 56 -17.69 -4.21 -9.11
N ASP A 57 -17.50 -2.91 -8.86
CA ASP A 57 -18.31 -1.84 -9.47
C ASP A 57 -17.39 -0.61 -9.69
N PRO A 58 -16.96 -0.38 -10.93
CA PRO A 58 -16.04 0.73 -11.22
C PRO A 58 -16.70 2.11 -11.10
N GLU A 59 -18.02 2.24 -11.27
CA GLU A 59 -18.72 3.53 -11.15
C GLU A 59 -18.88 3.95 -9.69
N ARG A 60 -19.02 2.97 -8.79
CA ARG A 60 -19.17 3.17 -7.35
C ARG A 60 -17.88 2.94 -6.58
N GLY A 61 -16.78 2.60 -7.26
CA GLY A 61 -15.50 2.32 -6.62
C GLY A 61 -15.52 1.11 -5.67
N VAL A 62 -16.43 0.13 -5.89
CA VAL A 62 -16.51 -1.06 -5.03
C VAL A 62 -15.38 -2.02 -5.39
N VAL A 63 -14.54 -2.34 -4.41
CA VAL A 63 -13.33 -3.14 -4.61
C VAL A 63 -13.14 -4.20 -3.53
N ASP A 64 -12.55 -5.34 -3.92
CA ASP A 64 -12.10 -6.41 -3.04
C ASP A 64 -10.58 -6.51 -3.12
N ILE A 65 -9.88 -6.48 -1.97
CA ILE A 65 -8.42 -6.44 -1.88
C ILE A 65 -7.92 -7.75 -1.28
N ARG A 66 -6.92 -8.36 -1.93
CA ARG A 66 -6.32 -9.61 -1.47
C ARG A 66 -4.81 -9.58 -1.49
N THR A 67 -4.19 -10.08 -0.43
CA THR A 67 -2.80 -10.55 -0.46
C THR A 67 -2.77 -11.99 -1.01
N PRO A 68 -1.61 -12.59 -1.27
CA PRO A 68 -1.52 -14.01 -1.61
C PRO A 68 -2.16 -14.95 -0.57
N GLY A 69 -2.24 -14.54 0.70
CA GLY A 69 -2.74 -15.38 1.80
C GLY A 69 -4.11 -15.02 2.35
N THR A 70 -4.59 -13.78 2.18
CA THR A 70 -5.81 -13.35 2.87
C THR A 70 -6.51 -12.17 2.20
N ARG A 71 -7.81 -12.01 2.52
CA ARG A 71 -8.60 -10.84 2.16
C ARG A 71 -8.32 -9.69 3.11
N MET A 72 -8.23 -8.47 2.58
CA MET A 72 -8.00 -7.24 3.34
C MET A 72 -9.26 -6.37 3.35
N ALA A 73 -9.61 -5.83 4.52
CA ALA A 73 -10.67 -4.83 4.59
C ALA A 73 -10.21 -3.46 4.06
N PHE A 74 -8.93 -3.14 4.28
CA PHE A 74 -8.28 -1.90 3.86
C PHE A 74 -6.80 -2.15 3.54
N ALA A 75 -6.29 -1.49 2.49
CA ALA A 75 -4.86 -1.39 2.21
C ALA A 75 -4.56 -0.09 1.44
N GLY A 76 -3.66 0.74 1.96
CA GLY A 76 -3.38 2.07 1.39
C GLY A 76 -2.78 2.02 -0.02
N HIS A 77 -1.76 1.17 -0.22
CA HIS A 77 -1.09 0.97 -1.50
C HIS A 77 -2.07 0.63 -2.64
N PRO A 78 -2.94 -0.41 -2.51
CA PRO A 78 -3.90 -0.74 -3.56
C PRO A 78 -4.91 0.36 -3.85
N LEU A 79 -5.41 1.04 -2.83
CA LEU A 79 -6.45 2.05 -3.01
C LEU A 79 -5.91 3.30 -3.70
N VAL A 80 -4.67 3.74 -3.42
CA VAL A 80 -4.01 4.80 -4.19
C VAL A 80 -3.89 4.40 -5.67
N GLY A 81 -3.49 3.16 -5.94
CA GLY A 81 -3.36 2.65 -7.30
C GLY A 81 -4.67 2.58 -8.07
N VAL A 82 -5.73 2.06 -7.43
CA VAL A 82 -7.05 1.92 -8.08
C VAL A 82 -7.73 3.27 -8.26
N ALA A 83 -7.59 4.22 -7.32
CA ALA A 83 -8.10 5.58 -7.47
C ALA A 83 -7.51 6.25 -8.72
N TRP A 84 -6.19 6.10 -8.93
CA TRP A 84 -5.52 6.59 -10.13
C TRP A 84 -6.01 5.90 -11.41
N LEU A 85 -6.14 4.56 -11.38
CA LEU A 85 -6.49 3.76 -12.56
C LEU A 85 -7.92 4.00 -13.04
N LEU A 86 -8.85 4.21 -12.11
CA LEU A 86 -10.27 4.45 -12.40
C LEU A 86 -10.62 5.92 -12.55
N ASP A 87 -9.70 6.83 -12.19
CA ASP A 87 -9.93 8.28 -12.14
C ASP A 87 -11.19 8.64 -11.33
N ILE A 88 -11.27 8.10 -10.10
CA ILE A 88 -12.44 8.18 -9.23
C ILE A 88 -12.12 8.88 -7.92
N GLU A 89 -13.09 9.67 -7.39
CA GLU A 89 -12.92 10.45 -6.15
C GLU A 89 -13.39 9.71 -4.89
N GLU A 90 -14.02 8.55 -5.03
CA GLU A 90 -14.48 7.73 -3.91
C GLU A 90 -14.32 6.24 -4.21
N LEU A 91 -13.70 5.53 -3.29
CA LEU A 91 -13.57 4.07 -3.30
C LEU A 91 -14.33 3.47 -2.12
N ASN A 92 -14.89 2.28 -2.32
CA ASN A 92 -15.69 1.56 -1.34
C ASN A 92 -15.14 0.15 -1.09
N PRO A 93 -13.96 0.04 -0.41
CA PRO A 93 -13.46 -1.22 0.11
C PRO A 93 -14.31 -1.69 1.31
N PRO A 94 -14.14 -2.94 1.80
CA PRO A 94 -14.91 -3.45 2.94
C PRO A 94 -14.80 -2.63 4.24
N ALA A 95 -13.73 -1.86 4.44
CA ALA A 95 -13.55 -1.02 5.63
C ALA A 95 -14.48 0.20 5.67
N GLY A 96 -14.98 0.66 4.52
CA GLY A 96 -15.82 1.84 4.38
C GLY A 96 -15.38 2.76 3.26
N SER A 97 -16.06 3.90 3.11
CA SER A 97 -15.79 4.87 2.07
C SER A 97 -14.44 5.56 2.25
N VAL A 98 -13.68 5.65 1.17
CA VAL A 98 -12.33 6.25 1.08
C VAL A 98 -12.35 7.32 0.02
N TRP A 99 -12.15 8.58 0.42
CA TRP A 99 -12.05 9.70 -0.52
C TRP A 99 -10.68 9.69 -1.20
N ALA A 100 -10.69 9.99 -2.49
CA ALA A 100 -9.49 10.07 -3.31
C ALA A 100 -9.44 11.39 -4.11
N ARG A 101 -8.23 11.84 -4.44
CA ARG A 101 -7.99 13.00 -5.30
C ARG A 101 -6.66 12.87 -6.04
N GLY A 102 -6.58 13.47 -7.21
CA GLY A 102 -5.33 13.70 -7.92
C GLY A 102 -4.92 15.17 -7.87
N ASP A 103 -3.61 15.44 -7.90
CA ASP A 103 -3.07 16.81 -8.06
C ASP A 103 -2.24 16.98 -9.34
N GLY A 104 -2.30 15.99 -10.23
CA GLY A 104 -1.56 15.94 -11.49
C GLY A 104 -0.24 15.19 -11.40
N GLU A 105 0.40 15.13 -10.24
CA GLU A 105 1.62 14.35 -9.99
C GLU A 105 1.35 13.17 -9.06
N PHE A 106 0.56 13.38 -8.02
CA PHE A 106 0.28 12.38 -6.99
C PHE A 106 -1.21 12.04 -6.97
N THR A 107 -1.49 10.79 -6.63
CA THR A 107 -2.83 10.35 -6.24
C THR A 107 -2.84 10.15 -4.74
N TRP A 108 -3.87 10.68 -4.10
CA TRP A 108 -4.06 10.69 -2.66
C TRP A 108 -5.35 9.99 -2.28
N ILE A 109 -5.34 9.32 -1.15
CA ILE A 109 -6.54 8.82 -0.49
C ILE A 109 -6.56 9.28 0.97
N THR A 110 -7.77 9.35 1.55
CA THR A 110 -7.97 9.67 2.96
C THR A 110 -8.38 8.41 3.71
N ALA A 111 -7.66 8.06 4.77
CA ALA A 111 -7.85 6.83 5.53
C ALA A 111 -8.00 7.09 7.02
N ARG A 112 -8.69 6.17 7.71
CA ARG A 112 -8.79 6.16 9.15
C ARG A 112 -7.70 5.29 9.75
N PRO A 113 -6.90 5.77 10.72
CA PRO A 113 -5.85 4.97 11.36
C PRO A 113 -6.37 3.68 11.99
N GLU A 114 -7.60 3.69 12.53
CA GLU A 114 -8.24 2.51 13.14
C GLU A 114 -8.53 1.36 12.15
N TRP A 115 -8.45 1.59 10.84
CA TRP A 115 -8.53 0.53 9.84
C TRP A 115 -7.23 -0.26 9.70
N VAL A 116 -6.14 0.26 10.26
CA VAL A 116 -4.83 -0.39 10.23
C VAL A 116 -4.66 -1.22 11.48
N THR A 117 -4.51 -2.51 11.31
CA THR A 117 -4.29 -3.47 12.39
C THR A 117 -2.93 -4.14 12.26
N ASP A 118 -2.44 -4.72 13.37
CA ASP A 118 -1.28 -5.63 13.40
C ASP A 118 0.07 -5.05 12.92
N LYS A 119 0.20 -3.72 12.85
CA LYS A 119 1.46 -3.06 12.52
C LYS A 119 2.14 -2.54 13.79
N ARG A 120 3.46 -2.72 13.88
CA ARG A 120 4.30 -2.11 14.91
C ARG A 120 5.32 -1.20 14.23
N THR A 121 5.42 0.03 14.69
CA THR A 121 6.48 0.96 14.29
C THR A 121 7.60 0.92 15.31
N GLU A 122 8.84 1.00 14.84
CA GLU A 122 10.02 1.05 15.70
C GLU A 122 11.02 2.06 15.15
N GLN A 123 11.37 3.05 15.99
CA GLN A 123 12.33 4.07 15.61
C GLN A 123 13.75 3.59 15.89
N TYR A 124 14.63 3.77 14.91
CA TYR A 124 16.08 3.55 14.99
C TYR A 124 16.81 4.88 15.08
N ALA A 125 18.06 4.85 15.53
CA ALA A 125 18.82 6.07 15.73
C ALA A 125 19.24 6.76 14.41
N SER A 126 19.32 6.00 13.30
CA SER A 126 19.71 6.55 12.00
C SER A 126 19.14 5.74 10.81
N ALA A 127 19.06 6.40 9.65
CA ALA A 127 18.73 5.73 8.38
C ALA A 127 19.71 4.58 8.08
N ALA A 128 20.98 4.73 8.41
CA ALA A 128 21.98 3.68 8.21
C ALA A 128 21.71 2.42 9.05
N GLU A 129 21.17 2.58 10.27
CA GLU A 129 20.75 1.43 11.08
C GLU A 129 19.54 0.72 10.47
N VAL A 130 18.56 1.47 9.95
CA VAL A 130 17.40 0.90 9.23
C VAL A 130 17.87 0.13 8.00
N ASP A 131 18.81 0.68 7.22
CA ASP A 131 19.36 0.05 6.01
C ASP A 131 20.15 -1.23 6.32
N ALA A 132 20.82 -1.26 7.48
CA ALA A 132 21.63 -2.41 7.91
C ALA A 132 20.80 -3.60 8.44
N LEU A 133 19.49 -3.44 8.63
CA LEU A 133 18.64 -4.54 9.10
C LEU A 133 18.63 -5.71 8.11
N PRO A 134 18.73 -6.96 8.58
CA PRO A 134 18.49 -8.11 7.70
C PRO A 134 17.04 -8.12 7.20
N ALA A 135 16.76 -8.82 6.11
CA ALA A 135 15.43 -8.96 5.54
C ALA A 135 14.95 -10.44 5.61
N PRO A 136 14.05 -10.78 6.55
CA PRO A 136 13.52 -9.94 7.64
C PRO A 136 14.47 -9.91 8.84
N PRO A 137 14.35 -8.90 9.73
CA PRO A 137 15.02 -8.92 11.02
C PRO A 137 14.38 -9.96 11.96
N PRO A 138 15.12 -10.47 12.97
CA PRO A 138 14.57 -11.43 13.93
C PRO A 138 13.34 -10.89 14.64
N GLY A 139 12.40 -11.79 15.01
CA GLY A 139 11.18 -11.49 15.75
C GLY A 139 9.93 -11.92 15.00
N GLU A 140 8.78 -11.64 15.60
CA GLU A 140 7.47 -12.02 15.08
C GLU A 140 6.60 -10.78 14.84
N GLY A 141 5.57 -10.95 13.98
CA GLY A 141 4.61 -9.91 13.66
C GLY A 141 5.17 -8.78 12.80
N TRP A 142 4.31 -7.98 12.27
CA TRP A 142 4.63 -6.91 11.34
C TRP A 142 5.49 -5.82 11.98
N LEU A 143 6.63 -5.48 11.36
CA LEU A 143 7.53 -4.41 11.81
C LEU A 143 7.70 -3.36 10.74
N TYR A 144 7.48 -2.10 11.10
CA TYR A 144 7.87 -0.93 10.34
C TYR A 144 9.05 -0.27 11.03
N ALA A 145 10.26 -0.57 10.57
CA ALA A 145 11.49 0.03 11.07
C ALA A 145 11.69 1.39 10.39
N TRP A 146 11.92 2.45 11.16
CA TRP A 146 12.06 3.78 10.62
C TRP A 146 13.07 4.64 11.38
N ALA A 147 13.61 5.65 10.70
CA ALA A 147 14.46 6.67 11.28
C ALA A 147 14.28 8.01 10.55
N TRP A 148 14.59 9.12 11.24
CA TRP A 148 14.67 10.41 10.57
C TRP A 148 15.88 10.48 9.63
N GLU A 149 15.65 10.90 8.40
CA GLU A 149 16.70 11.42 7.51
C GLU A 149 16.86 12.93 7.72
N ASP A 150 15.74 13.63 7.92
CA ASP A 150 15.68 15.05 8.25
C ASP A 150 14.36 15.31 9.00
N GLU A 151 14.43 15.38 10.32
CA GLU A 151 13.25 15.56 11.15
C GLU A 151 12.58 16.92 10.90
N ALA A 152 13.34 17.97 10.71
CA ALA A 152 12.78 19.31 10.46
C ALA A 152 11.94 19.33 9.17
N ALA A 153 12.40 18.66 8.14
CA ALA A 153 11.69 18.54 6.85
C ALA A 153 10.66 17.40 6.80
N GLY A 154 10.50 16.61 7.87
CA GLY A 154 9.60 15.45 7.89
C GLY A 154 10.04 14.31 6.98
N ARG A 155 11.35 14.21 6.66
CA ARG A 155 11.86 13.11 5.84
C ARG A 155 12.23 11.91 6.69
N VAL A 156 11.74 10.74 6.26
CA VAL A 156 11.87 9.46 6.97
C VAL A 156 12.44 8.40 6.05
N ARG A 157 13.41 7.62 6.54
CA ARG A 157 13.82 6.35 5.98
C ARG A 157 13.06 5.23 6.66
N ALA A 158 12.46 4.31 5.90
CA ALA A 158 11.71 3.21 6.45
C ALA A 158 11.92 1.90 5.69
N ARG A 159 11.68 0.77 6.39
CA ARG A 159 11.59 -0.57 5.82
C ARG A 159 10.44 -1.34 6.49
N GLY A 160 9.70 -2.13 5.71
CA GLY A 160 8.52 -2.86 6.14
C GLY A 160 8.73 -4.37 6.10
N PHE A 161 8.54 -5.07 7.23
CA PHE A 161 8.79 -6.50 7.35
C PHE A 161 7.56 -7.24 7.88
N PRO A 162 6.84 -8.03 7.04
CA PRO A 162 5.71 -8.84 7.49
C PRO A 162 6.05 -9.83 8.60
N ARG A 163 7.15 -10.55 8.49
CA ARG A 163 7.66 -11.55 9.46
C ARG A 163 6.64 -12.63 9.86
N ARG A 164 5.81 -13.05 8.91
CA ARG A 164 4.87 -14.16 9.10
C ARG A 164 5.50 -15.44 8.56
N PRO A 165 5.31 -16.60 9.23
CA PRO A 165 5.91 -17.87 8.79
C PRO A 165 5.46 -18.33 7.41
N ASP A 166 4.28 -17.92 6.98
CA ASP A 166 3.61 -18.26 5.72
C ASP A 166 3.72 -17.15 4.66
N ASP A 167 4.34 -16.01 4.99
CA ASP A 167 4.57 -14.93 4.02
C ASP A 167 5.79 -15.22 3.14
N ALA A 168 5.55 -15.31 1.84
CA ALA A 168 6.62 -15.34 0.84
C ALA A 168 7.34 -13.98 0.73
N VAL A 169 6.76 -12.92 1.29
CA VAL A 169 7.29 -11.55 1.26
C VAL A 169 8.15 -11.31 2.50
N THR A 170 9.46 -11.24 2.32
CA THR A 170 10.42 -10.96 3.40
C THR A 170 10.49 -9.48 3.76
N GLU A 171 10.28 -8.61 2.79
CA GLU A 171 10.22 -7.15 2.92
C GLU A 171 9.19 -6.59 1.93
N ASP A 172 8.31 -5.71 2.41
CA ASP A 172 7.34 -5.00 1.59
C ASP A 172 7.95 -3.68 1.09
N GLU A 173 7.98 -3.49 -0.22
CA GLU A 173 8.63 -2.35 -0.87
C GLU A 173 8.01 -1.00 -0.46
N ALA A 174 6.68 -0.93 -0.29
CA ALA A 174 6.00 0.29 0.15
C ALA A 174 4.68 -0.04 0.87
N THR A 175 4.61 0.31 2.16
CA THR A 175 3.52 -0.06 3.06
C THR A 175 2.68 1.14 3.46
N GLY A 176 1.66 1.43 2.69
CA GLY A 176 0.77 2.58 2.97
C GLY A 176 0.13 2.55 4.35
N SER A 177 -0.31 1.38 4.82
CA SER A 177 -0.92 1.22 6.14
C SER A 177 0.03 1.57 7.29
N ALA A 178 1.29 1.15 7.22
CA ALA A 178 2.27 1.49 8.25
C ALA A 178 2.64 2.99 8.22
N ALA A 179 2.68 3.61 7.03
CA ALA A 179 2.89 5.04 6.88
C ALA A 179 1.75 5.86 7.52
N ILE A 180 0.49 5.39 7.42
CA ILE A 180 -0.68 6.00 8.10
C ILE A 180 -0.48 5.99 9.62
N LEU A 181 -0.14 4.84 10.20
CA LEU A 181 0.10 4.74 11.65
C LEU A 181 1.26 5.62 12.11
N LEU A 182 2.36 5.64 11.36
CA LEU A 182 3.50 6.50 11.72
C LEU A 182 3.12 7.98 11.69
N THR A 183 2.31 8.38 10.71
CA THR A 183 1.83 9.77 10.60
C THR A 183 0.90 10.14 11.74
N GLU A 184 0.00 9.24 12.15
CA GLU A 184 -0.84 9.43 13.34
C GLU A 184 0.01 9.60 14.60
N GLN A 185 0.98 8.72 14.82
CA GLN A 185 1.88 8.76 15.99
C GLN A 185 2.69 10.04 16.08
N LEU A 186 3.17 10.55 14.95
CA LEU A 186 4.03 11.73 14.90
C LEU A 186 3.23 13.04 14.76
N GLY A 187 1.95 12.97 14.37
CA GLY A 187 1.03 14.12 14.27
C GLY A 187 1.45 15.16 13.22
N ARG A 188 2.20 14.77 12.18
CA ARG A 188 2.74 15.69 11.17
C ARG A 188 2.85 15.05 9.79
N ALA A 189 2.98 15.89 8.76
CA ALA A 189 3.23 15.44 7.39
C ALA A 189 4.62 14.79 7.27
N LEU A 190 4.69 13.69 6.49
CA LEU A 190 5.90 12.91 6.26
C LEU A 190 6.15 12.73 4.76
N ASN A 191 7.42 12.72 4.40
CA ASN A 191 7.94 12.23 3.12
C ASN A 191 8.81 11.01 3.42
N ILE A 192 8.28 9.84 3.10
CA ILE A 192 8.87 8.56 3.51
C ILE A 192 9.54 7.91 2.30
N THR A 193 10.83 7.61 2.43
CA THR A 193 11.57 6.73 1.51
C THR A 193 11.57 5.33 2.08
N GLN A 194 10.85 4.39 1.45
CA GLN A 194 10.74 3.01 1.91
C GLN A 194 11.41 2.01 0.94
N GLY A 195 11.84 0.86 1.49
CA GLY A 195 12.37 -0.26 0.71
C GLY A 195 13.59 0.17 -0.11
N ALA A 196 13.63 -0.16 -1.39
CA ALA A 196 14.70 0.21 -2.30
C ALA A 196 14.66 1.70 -2.71
N GLY A 197 13.58 2.44 -2.38
CA GLY A 197 13.45 3.86 -2.68
C GLY A 197 12.05 4.32 -3.08
N SER A 198 11.02 3.55 -2.80
CA SER A 198 9.62 3.96 -2.99
C SER A 198 9.30 5.19 -2.16
N GLN A 199 8.52 6.12 -2.72
CA GLN A 199 8.14 7.36 -2.06
C GLN A 199 6.67 7.35 -1.64
N ILE A 200 6.44 7.50 -0.33
CA ILE A 200 5.11 7.63 0.27
C ILE A 200 5.01 9.01 0.91
N LEU A 201 3.97 9.76 0.56
CA LEU A 201 3.67 11.05 1.18
C LEU A 201 2.45 10.89 2.08
N THR A 202 2.50 11.48 3.27
CA THR A 202 1.38 11.45 4.20
C THR A 202 1.21 12.79 4.91
N ALA A 203 -0.02 13.08 5.34
CA ALA A 203 -0.33 14.24 6.16
C ALA A 203 -1.55 13.97 7.05
N PRO A 204 -1.60 14.54 8.28
CA PRO A 204 -2.83 14.60 9.05
C PRO A 204 -3.93 15.32 8.27
N ALA A 205 -5.16 14.79 8.32
CA ALA A 205 -6.36 15.36 7.72
C ALA A 205 -7.41 15.66 8.80
N PRO A 206 -8.49 16.38 8.48
CA PRO A 206 -9.58 16.62 9.42
C PRO A 206 -10.15 15.32 10.00
N ASP A 207 -10.82 15.44 11.15
CA ASP A 207 -11.52 14.36 11.85
C ASP A 207 -10.65 13.13 12.20
N GLY A 208 -9.35 13.35 12.45
CA GLY A 208 -8.38 12.31 12.82
C GLY A 208 -8.02 11.38 11.67
N MET A 209 -8.40 11.72 10.45
CA MET A 209 -7.98 10.97 9.26
C MET A 209 -6.56 11.31 8.84
N ILE A 210 -5.99 10.47 8.00
CA ILE A 210 -4.67 10.67 7.39
C ILE A 210 -4.82 10.62 5.87
N GLU A 211 -4.31 11.63 5.19
CA GLU A 211 -4.05 11.53 3.75
C GLU A 211 -2.78 10.75 3.49
N ILE A 212 -2.83 9.85 2.52
CA ILE A 212 -1.68 9.13 1.99
C ILE A 212 -1.68 9.19 0.48
N GLY A 213 -0.54 9.45 -0.11
CA GLY A 213 -0.42 9.58 -1.56
C GLY A 213 0.95 9.21 -2.10
N GLY A 214 1.01 9.10 -3.41
CA GLY A 214 2.22 8.81 -4.15
C GLY A 214 2.00 8.81 -5.66
N ARG A 215 3.10 8.65 -6.39
CA ARG A 215 3.06 8.55 -7.86
C ARG A 215 2.62 7.16 -8.27
N VAL A 216 1.77 7.12 -9.29
CA VAL A 216 1.29 5.88 -9.91
C VAL A 216 1.61 5.90 -11.39
N ARG A 217 1.89 4.72 -11.97
CA ARG A 217 2.10 4.56 -13.40
C ARG A 217 1.76 3.15 -13.85
N PHE A 218 1.53 2.93 -15.14
CA PHE A 218 1.48 1.59 -15.70
C PHE A 218 2.84 0.89 -15.59
N ALA A 219 2.80 -0.42 -15.37
CA ALA A 219 3.98 -1.25 -15.57
C ALA A 219 4.21 -1.32 -17.09
N GLY A 220 5.25 -0.66 -17.56
CA GLY A 220 5.68 -0.71 -18.96
C GLY A 220 6.23 -2.08 -19.34
#